data_e7bcb697d72d83ef6df3d15fa08dabe5
#
_entry.id   e7bcb697d72d83ef6df3d15fa08dabe5
#
_cell.length_a   1.000
_cell.length_b   1.000
_cell.length_c   1.000
_cell.angle_alpha   90.00
_cell.angle_beta   90.00
_cell.angle_gamma   90.00
#
_symmetry.space_group_name_H-M   'P 1'
#
loop_
_entity.id
_entity.type
_entity.pdbx_description
1 polymer ?
#
loop_
_entity_poly.entity_id
_entity_poly.type
_entity_poly.pdbx_seq_one_letter_code
_entity_poly.pdbx_strand_id
1 'polypeptide(L)'
;FHFSRVCSVNLATVIDGIHSVGPAWEKRSAMADEAGCIDTENAADIRSIGAARLLQPNDFGGAQSTIENHMRAVAAAGEYCMATSWCLAVWSAHGWMLAQMPLEGQNEIWSDPTNLVSASIVPKNRFRQEGDHVIVSGRFGFGSGCDHAPWLSVGGLLEGDQPSPVICALPAEDVIIDHKSWNVVGLRGTGSKDLVVAEEV
;
A
#
# COMPACT_ATOMS: atom_id res chain seq x y z
N PHE A 1 5.73 -7.99 25.73
CA PHE A 1 6.30 -8.11 24.39
C PHE A 1 7.43 -7.09 24.28
N HIS A 2 8.66 -7.57 24.09
CA HIS A 2 9.86 -6.74 24.00
C HIS A 2 10.02 -6.36 22.52
N PHE A 3 9.53 -5.18 22.13
CA PHE A 3 9.92 -4.60 20.85
C PHE A 3 11.41 -4.23 20.97
N SER A 4 12.28 -4.98 20.29
CA SER A 4 13.65 -4.52 20.04
C SER A 4 13.55 -3.13 19.42
N ARG A 5 14.42 -2.20 19.84
CA ARG A 5 14.46 -0.81 19.34
C ARG A 5 14.45 -0.79 17.81
N VAL A 6 13.27 -0.65 17.24
CA VAL A 6 13.13 -0.24 15.84
C VAL A 6 13.70 1.18 15.80
N CYS A 7 14.71 1.44 14.98
CA CYS A 7 15.22 2.79 14.76
C CYS A 7 14.02 3.71 14.51
N SER A 8 13.95 4.83 15.24
CA SER A 8 12.85 5.77 15.11
C SER A 8 12.81 6.30 13.67
N VAL A 9 11.73 5.99 12.97
CA VAL A 9 11.51 6.51 11.61
C VAL A 9 11.33 8.03 11.72
N ASN A 10 12.08 8.78 10.91
CA ASN A 10 11.90 10.21 10.75
C ASN A 10 12.28 10.64 9.32
N LEU A 11 11.87 11.84 8.92
CA LEU A 11 12.08 12.31 7.55
C LEU A 11 13.56 12.30 7.14
N ALA A 12 14.47 12.77 8.00
CA ALA A 12 15.88 12.88 7.64
C ALA A 12 16.47 11.50 7.34
N THR A 13 16.28 10.53 8.23
CA THR A 13 16.77 9.16 8.04
C THR A 13 16.14 8.48 6.82
N VAL A 14 14.88 8.77 6.51
CA VAL A 14 14.20 8.26 5.30
C VAL A 14 14.79 8.88 4.03
N ILE A 15 15.01 10.20 3.99
CA ILE A 15 15.61 10.88 2.83
C ILE A 15 17.04 10.36 2.59
N ASP A 16 17.86 10.28 3.63
CA ASP A 16 19.23 9.74 3.52
C ASP A 16 19.20 8.29 3.01
N GLY A 17 18.27 7.48 3.52
CA GLY A 17 18.05 6.12 3.06
C GLY A 17 17.66 6.07 1.58
N ILE A 18 16.72 6.91 1.13
CA ILE A 18 16.31 7.00 -0.27
C ILE A 18 17.50 7.35 -1.16
N HIS A 19 18.30 8.36 -0.80
CA HIS A 19 19.49 8.73 -1.59
C HIS A 19 20.55 7.63 -1.61
N SER A 20 20.63 6.80 -0.57
CA SER A 20 21.53 5.65 -0.54
C SER A 20 21.12 4.52 -1.49
N VAL A 21 19.83 4.18 -1.55
CA VAL A 21 19.33 3.06 -2.38
C VAL A 21 18.84 3.51 -3.77
N GLY A 22 18.50 4.79 -3.92
CA GLY A 22 17.94 5.38 -5.14
C GLY A 22 18.69 5.08 -6.43
N PRO A 23 20.05 5.14 -6.47
CA PRO A 23 20.82 4.77 -7.66
C PRO A 23 20.59 3.33 -8.13
N ALA A 24 20.21 2.42 -7.23
CA ALA A 24 19.83 1.05 -7.61
C ALA A 24 18.41 1.02 -8.20
N TRP A 25 17.48 1.82 -7.67
CA TRP A 25 16.13 1.96 -8.24
C TRP A 25 16.14 2.51 -9.66
N GLU A 26 17.00 3.52 -9.92
CA GLU A 26 17.17 4.09 -11.24
C GLU A 26 17.64 3.02 -12.25
N LYS A 27 18.62 2.21 -11.88
CA LYS A 27 19.13 1.12 -12.72
C LYS A 27 18.09 0.04 -13.03
N ARG A 28 17.14 -0.20 -12.12
CA ARG A 28 16.06 -1.18 -12.29
C ARG A 28 14.83 -0.60 -12.99
N SER A 29 14.75 0.72 -13.25
CA SER A 29 13.54 1.37 -13.73
C SER A 29 13.05 0.85 -15.08
N ALA A 30 13.97 0.57 -16.02
CA ALA A 30 13.62 0.01 -17.32
C ALA A 30 13.05 -1.42 -17.20
N MET A 31 13.64 -2.26 -16.34
CA MET A 31 13.14 -3.61 -16.10
C MET A 31 11.77 -3.58 -15.41
N ALA A 32 11.54 -2.63 -14.50
CA ALA A 32 10.24 -2.43 -13.87
C ALA A 32 9.16 -2.04 -14.90
N ASP A 33 9.51 -1.22 -15.88
CA ASP A 33 8.60 -0.83 -16.96
C ASP A 33 8.25 -2.04 -17.85
N GLU A 34 9.23 -2.87 -18.20
CA GLU A 34 9.01 -4.11 -18.97
C GLU A 34 8.17 -5.13 -18.20
N ALA A 35 8.48 -5.34 -16.92
CA ALA A 35 7.80 -6.31 -16.06
C ALA A 35 6.36 -5.86 -15.68
N GLY A 36 6.06 -4.56 -15.76
CA GLY A 36 4.78 -4.02 -15.30
C GLY A 36 4.61 -4.07 -13.78
N CYS A 37 5.72 -4.04 -13.03
CA CYS A 37 5.78 -3.88 -11.57
C CYS A 37 7.20 -3.49 -11.17
N ILE A 38 7.37 -2.80 -10.04
CA ILE A 38 8.70 -2.53 -9.49
C ILE A 38 9.36 -3.83 -9.03
N ASP A 39 10.68 -3.81 -8.99
CA ASP A 39 11.48 -4.94 -8.50
C ASP A 39 11.21 -5.19 -7.00
N THR A 40 11.24 -6.46 -6.60
CA THR A 40 11.06 -6.89 -5.21
C THR A 40 12.08 -6.25 -4.27
N GLU A 41 13.31 -6.01 -4.75
CA GLU A 41 14.34 -5.33 -3.96
C GLU A 41 13.98 -3.86 -3.71
N ASN A 42 13.30 -3.17 -4.66
CA ASN A 42 12.84 -1.79 -4.41
C ASN A 42 11.80 -1.74 -3.29
N ALA A 43 10.89 -2.72 -3.24
CA ALA A 43 9.92 -2.84 -2.16
C ALA A 43 10.61 -3.19 -0.82
N ALA A 44 11.61 -4.06 -0.83
CA ALA A 44 12.41 -4.41 0.34
C ALA A 44 13.20 -3.19 0.86
N ASP A 45 13.79 -2.41 -0.02
CA ASP A 45 14.48 -1.15 0.32
C ASP A 45 13.53 -0.18 1.02
N ILE A 46 12.32 0.06 0.46
CA ILE A 46 11.30 0.93 1.06
C ILE A 46 10.93 0.48 2.48
N ARG A 47 10.78 -0.83 2.69
CA ARG A 47 10.51 -1.40 4.02
C ARG A 47 11.67 -1.15 4.97
N SER A 48 12.90 -1.42 4.53
CA SER A 48 14.11 -1.36 5.35
C SER A 48 14.42 0.06 5.84
N ILE A 49 14.29 1.07 4.95
CA ILE A 49 14.49 2.48 5.28
C ILE A 49 13.30 3.09 6.03
N GLY A 50 12.18 2.37 6.12
CA GLY A 50 10.97 2.82 6.81
C GLY A 50 10.18 3.91 6.08
N ALA A 51 10.40 4.11 4.78
CA ALA A 51 9.78 5.20 4.03
C ALA A 51 8.24 5.11 4.01
N ALA A 52 7.67 3.92 3.87
CA ALA A 52 6.23 3.72 3.91
C ALA A 52 5.60 3.97 5.30
N ARG A 53 6.42 4.03 6.36
CA ARG A 53 5.97 4.21 7.75
C ARG A 53 5.93 5.67 8.21
N LEU A 54 6.20 6.64 7.33
CA LEU A 54 6.16 8.06 7.71
C LEU A 54 4.80 8.50 8.24
N LEU A 55 3.70 8.03 7.62
CA LEU A 55 2.34 8.37 8.05
C LEU A 55 1.71 7.35 9.01
N GLN A 56 2.32 6.18 9.18
CA GLN A 56 1.83 5.13 10.07
C GLN A 56 1.89 5.59 11.53
N PRO A 57 0.91 5.17 12.39
CA PRO A 57 0.90 5.56 13.80
C PRO A 57 2.14 5.12 14.57
N ASN A 58 2.53 5.91 15.56
CA ASN A 58 3.68 5.61 16.43
C ASN A 58 3.54 4.27 17.16
N ASP A 59 2.33 3.95 17.61
CA ASP A 59 2.03 2.71 18.34
C ASP A 59 2.33 1.45 17.52
N PHE A 60 2.36 1.59 16.19
CA PHE A 60 2.70 0.53 15.24
C PHE A 60 4.07 0.71 14.59
N GLY A 61 4.97 1.46 15.22
CA GLY A 61 6.34 1.65 14.74
C GLY A 61 6.49 2.63 13.57
N GLY A 62 5.49 3.45 13.32
CA GLY A 62 5.53 4.54 12.35
C GLY A 62 6.06 5.85 12.97
N ALA A 63 6.16 6.90 12.14
CA ALA A 63 6.58 8.23 12.56
C ALA A 63 5.43 9.17 12.89
N GLN A 64 4.21 8.82 12.51
CA GLN A 64 3.01 9.67 12.64
C GLN A 64 3.29 11.11 12.17
N SER A 65 3.99 11.21 11.04
CA SER A 65 4.52 12.46 10.51
C SER A 65 3.45 13.21 9.70
N THR A 66 3.84 14.35 9.13
CA THR A 66 2.94 15.17 8.33
C THR A 66 2.88 14.70 6.87
N ILE A 67 1.79 15.05 6.18
CA ILE A 67 1.66 14.87 4.73
C ILE A 67 2.79 15.58 3.98
N GLU A 68 3.22 16.77 4.44
CA GLU A 68 4.35 17.48 3.86
C GLU A 68 5.62 16.63 3.88
N ASN A 69 5.95 16.03 5.01
CA ASN A 69 7.14 15.18 5.15
C ASN A 69 7.04 13.93 4.26
N HIS A 70 5.86 13.33 4.18
CA HIS A 70 5.60 12.24 3.25
C HIS A 70 5.84 12.66 1.78
N MET A 71 5.30 13.80 1.35
CA MET A 71 5.49 14.31 -0.01
C MET A 71 6.96 14.63 -0.31
N ARG A 72 7.75 15.08 0.66
CA ARG A 72 9.19 15.27 0.50
C ARG A 72 9.92 13.95 0.26
N ALA A 73 9.56 12.88 0.97
CA ALA A 73 10.13 11.56 0.75
C ALA A 73 9.73 10.99 -0.63
N VAL A 74 8.47 11.17 -1.03
CA VAL A 74 7.97 10.79 -2.37
C VAL A 74 8.72 11.53 -3.47
N ALA A 75 8.93 12.85 -3.31
CA ALA A 75 9.68 13.65 -4.27
C ALA A 75 11.14 13.17 -4.41
N ALA A 76 11.82 12.90 -3.29
CA ALA A 76 13.18 12.37 -3.31
C ALA A 76 13.26 11.00 -4.01
N ALA A 77 12.29 10.11 -3.78
CA ALA A 77 12.21 8.83 -4.48
C ALA A 77 11.98 9.00 -5.99
N GLY A 78 11.21 10.02 -6.37
CA GLY A 78 10.90 10.36 -7.77
C GLY A 78 12.13 10.79 -8.59
N GLU A 79 13.18 11.30 -7.95
CA GLU A 79 14.44 11.64 -8.61
C GLU A 79 15.11 10.41 -9.24
N TYR A 80 14.85 9.21 -8.74
CA TYR A 80 15.47 7.96 -9.17
C TYR A 80 14.54 7.06 -9.99
N CYS A 81 13.30 6.85 -9.50
CA CYS A 81 12.34 5.97 -10.16
C CYS A 81 10.90 6.40 -9.85
N MET A 82 10.21 6.93 -10.85
CA MET A 82 8.83 7.42 -10.69
C MET A 82 7.86 6.31 -10.30
N ALA A 83 8.01 5.08 -10.81
CA ALA A 83 7.16 3.96 -10.44
C ALA A 83 7.34 3.56 -8.97
N THR A 84 8.59 3.51 -8.49
CA THR A 84 8.90 3.24 -7.07
C THR A 84 8.39 4.36 -6.18
N SER A 85 8.56 5.62 -6.59
CA SER A 85 8.02 6.79 -5.90
C SER A 85 6.49 6.74 -5.78
N TRP A 86 5.80 6.37 -6.86
CA TRP A 86 4.35 6.20 -6.84
C TRP A 86 3.90 5.11 -5.86
N CYS A 87 4.55 3.93 -5.91
CA CYS A 87 4.25 2.84 -4.97
C CYS A 87 4.47 3.28 -3.52
N LEU A 88 5.58 3.97 -3.22
CA LEU A 88 5.83 4.55 -1.90
C LEU A 88 4.71 5.51 -1.50
N ALA A 89 4.31 6.42 -2.40
CA ALA A 89 3.26 7.39 -2.13
C ALA A 89 1.96 6.74 -1.71
N VAL A 90 1.50 5.74 -2.48
CA VAL A 90 0.22 5.07 -2.21
C VAL A 90 0.29 4.14 -1.01
N TRP A 91 1.37 3.37 -0.81
CA TRP A 91 1.50 2.49 0.35
C TRP A 91 1.47 3.25 1.67
N SER A 92 2.17 4.38 1.75
CA SER A 92 2.16 5.22 2.96
C SER A 92 0.79 5.88 3.18
N ALA A 93 0.15 6.39 2.11
CA ALA A 93 -1.17 6.99 2.20
C ALA A 93 -2.24 5.96 2.58
N HIS A 94 -2.17 4.74 2.04
CA HIS A 94 -3.08 3.66 2.40
C HIS A 94 -2.87 3.21 3.85
N GLY A 95 -1.62 3.14 4.32
CA GLY A 95 -1.33 2.90 5.74
C GLY A 95 -1.99 3.96 6.64
N TRP A 96 -1.87 5.25 6.30
CA TRP A 96 -2.56 6.30 7.03
C TRP A 96 -4.09 6.14 7.03
N MET A 97 -4.66 5.73 5.90
CA MET A 97 -6.10 5.49 5.78
C MET A 97 -6.53 4.35 6.71
N LEU A 98 -5.79 3.23 6.75
CA LEU A 98 -6.10 2.10 7.62
C LEU A 98 -5.86 2.40 9.12
N ALA A 99 -5.08 3.42 9.44
CA ALA A 99 -4.95 3.92 10.81
C ALA A 99 -6.28 4.50 11.40
N GLN A 100 -7.30 4.64 10.57
CA GLN A 100 -8.65 5.05 10.99
C GLN A 100 -9.56 3.84 11.32
N MET A 101 -9.09 2.61 11.11
CA MET A 101 -9.84 1.39 11.42
C MET A 101 -9.87 1.13 12.92
N PRO A 102 -10.79 0.24 13.40
CA PRO A 102 -10.74 -0.26 14.77
C PRO A 102 -9.37 -0.83 15.12
N LEU A 103 -9.00 -0.75 16.41
CA LEU A 103 -7.69 -1.13 16.89
C LEU A 103 -7.35 -2.61 16.61
N GLU A 104 -8.34 -3.46 16.62
CA GLU A 104 -8.22 -4.89 16.30
C GLU A 104 -7.66 -5.07 14.87
N GLY A 105 -8.26 -4.41 13.88
CA GLY A 105 -7.79 -4.46 12.49
C GLY A 105 -6.40 -3.85 12.33
N GLN A 106 -6.11 -2.76 13.05
CA GLN A 106 -4.77 -2.18 13.05
C GLN A 106 -3.72 -3.15 13.62
N ASN A 107 -4.04 -3.87 14.70
CA ASN A 107 -3.15 -4.89 15.29
C ASN A 107 -2.88 -6.06 14.33
N GLU A 108 -3.87 -6.47 13.55
CA GLU A 108 -3.69 -7.50 12.52
C GLU A 108 -2.75 -7.02 11.40
N ILE A 109 -3.06 -5.87 10.81
CA ILE A 109 -2.31 -5.31 9.68
C ILE A 109 -0.86 -5.09 10.06
N TRP A 110 -0.61 -4.47 11.22
CA TRP A 110 0.74 -4.15 11.69
C TRP A 110 1.25 -5.08 12.78
N SER A 111 0.81 -6.35 12.75
CA SER A 111 1.51 -7.43 13.48
C SER A 111 2.99 -7.50 13.08
N ASP A 112 3.30 -7.20 11.82
CA ASP A 112 4.61 -6.76 11.32
C ASP A 112 4.54 -5.26 10.98
N PRO A 113 5.26 -4.38 11.70
CA PRO A 113 5.26 -2.94 11.44
C PRO A 113 5.70 -2.55 10.02
N THR A 114 6.35 -3.44 9.30
CA THR A 114 6.86 -3.19 7.94
C THR A 114 5.87 -3.56 6.84
N ASN A 115 4.68 -4.05 7.20
CA ASN A 115 3.66 -4.42 6.23
C ASN A 115 3.25 -3.23 5.36
N LEU A 116 3.31 -3.46 4.05
CA LEU A 116 2.82 -2.52 3.05
C LEU A 116 1.33 -2.78 2.81
N VAL A 117 0.61 -1.73 2.46
CA VAL A 117 -0.82 -1.79 2.13
C VAL A 117 -1.04 -1.22 0.75
N SER A 118 -1.56 -2.03 -0.16
CA SER A 118 -2.09 -1.53 -1.44
C SER A 118 -3.60 -1.40 -1.37
N ALA A 119 -4.19 -0.49 -2.16
CA ALA A 119 -5.64 -0.32 -2.14
C ALA A 119 -6.22 0.05 -3.51
N SER A 120 -7.49 -0.36 -3.68
CA SER A 120 -8.39 0.08 -4.73
C SER A 120 -9.69 0.57 -4.08
N ILE A 121 -9.75 1.88 -3.79
CA ILE A 121 -10.76 2.47 -2.91
C ILE A 121 -11.99 3.05 -3.61
N VAL A 122 -12.06 2.99 -4.93
CA VAL A 122 -13.22 3.53 -5.67
C VAL A 122 -14.44 2.67 -5.40
N PRO A 123 -15.53 3.20 -4.78
CA PRO A 123 -16.66 2.38 -4.32
C PRO A 123 -17.62 2.03 -5.46
N LYS A 124 -17.16 1.23 -6.43
CA LYS A 124 -17.97 0.76 -7.57
C LYS A 124 -18.76 -0.50 -7.26
N ASN A 125 -18.23 -1.35 -6.38
CA ASN A 125 -18.86 -2.62 -5.98
C ASN A 125 -19.83 -2.41 -4.82
N ARG A 126 -20.77 -3.33 -4.67
CA ARG A 126 -21.70 -3.35 -3.55
C ARG A 126 -21.29 -4.45 -2.59
N PHE A 127 -21.26 -4.11 -1.32
CA PHE A 127 -20.98 -5.02 -0.23
C PHE A 127 -22.26 -5.20 0.58
N ARG A 128 -22.49 -6.39 1.10
CA ARG A 128 -23.65 -6.63 1.97
C ARG A 128 -23.21 -6.94 3.38
N GLN A 129 -24.04 -6.60 4.32
CA GLN A 129 -23.83 -6.94 5.73
C GLN A 129 -24.56 -8.21 6.08
N GLU A 130 -23.89 -9.16 6.72
CA GLU A 130 -24.46 -10.37 7.30
C GLU A 130 -24.07 -10.45 8.77
N GLY A 131 -25.01 -10.10 9.67
CA GLY A 131 -24.73 -9.97 11.10
C GLY A 131 -23.66 -8.92 11.36
N ASP A 132 -22.55 -9.32 11.97
CA ASP A 132 -21.42 -8.45 12.29
C ASP A 132 -20.32 -8.45 11.19
N HIS A 133 -20.58 -9.14 10.07
CA HIS A 133 -19.63 -9.27 8.96
C HIS A 133 -20.04 -8.42 7.76
N VAL A 134 -19.06 -7.95 7.01
CA VAL A 134 -19.24 -7.36 5.68
C VAL A 134 -18.76 -8.36 4.65
N ILE A 135 -19.64 -8.76 3.76
CA ILE A 135 -19.32 -9.70 2.68
C ILE A 135 -18.82 -8.92 1.48
N VAL A 136 -17.61 -9.24 1.05
CA VAL A 136 -16.88 -8.58 -0.02
C VAL A 136 -16.73 -9.53 -1.20
N SER A 137 -17.05 -9.06 -2.39
CA SER A 137 -16.72 -9.74 -3.65
C SER A 137 -16.66 -8.71 -4.79
N GLY A 138 -15.98 -9.06 -5.86
CA GLY A 138 -15.93 -8.21 -7.05
C GLY A 138 -14.54 -8.00 -7.64
N ARG A 139 -14.47 -7.08 -8.60
CA ARG A 139 -13.24 -6.64 -9.27
C ARG A 139 -12.98 -5.18 -8.96
N PHE A 140 -11.75 -4.88 -8.53
CA PHE A 140 -11.32 -3.57 -8.05
C PHE A 140 -10.06 -3.14 -8.81
N GLY A 141 -10.16 -2.10 -9.62
CA GLY A 141 -9.07 -1.66 -10.48
C GLY A 141 -8.06 -0.76 -9.78
N PHE A 142 -6.87 -0.70 -10.35
CA PHE A 142 -5.79 0.21 -9.94
C PHE A 142 -5.17 -0.06 -8.55
N GLY A 143 -5.01 -1.32 -8.18
CA GLY A 143 -4.25 -1.71 -7.00
C GLY A 143 -2.74 -1.49 -7.18
N SER A 144 -2.26 -0.26 -7.09
CA SER A 144 -0.86 0.08 -7.31
C SER A 144 0.06 -0.60 -6.30
N GLY A 145 1.11 -1.28 -6.78
CA GLY A 145 2.08 -1.97 -5.93
C GLY A 145 1.51 -3.21 -5.20
N CYS A 146 0.38 -3.75 -5.66
CA CYS A 146 -0.27 -4.91 -5.03
C CYS A 146 0.61 -6.16 -4.98
N ASP A 147 1.54 -6.32 -5.93
CA ASP A 147 2.46 -7.47 -5.98
C ASP A 147 3.35 -7.61 -4.72
N HIS A 148 3.52 -6.54 -3.96
CA HIS A 148 4.44 -6.47 -2.82
C HIS A 148 3.76 -6.19 -1.48
N ALA A 149 2.43 -6.03 -1.49
CA ALA A 149 1.66 -5.68 -0.31
C ALA A 149 0.98 -6.93 0.28
N PRO A 150 1.29 -7.33 1.52
CA PRO A 150 0.62 -8.45 2.18
C PRO A 150 -0.82 -8.13 2.58
N TRP A 151 -1.21 -6.86 2.57
CA TRP A 151 -2.57 -6.39 2.83
C TRP A 151 -3.10 -5.59 1.65
N LEU A 152 -4.29 -5.95 1.21
CA LEU A 152 -4.99 -5.31 0.09
C LEU A 152 -6.31 -4.73 0.57
N SER A 153 -6.56 -3.45 0.28
CA SER A 153 -7.80 -2.79 0.67
C SER A 153 -8.67 -2.54 -0.52
N VAL A 154 -9.96 -2.76 -0.36
CA VAL A 154 -10.96 -2.57 -1.42
C VAL A 154 -12.10 -1.69 -0.93
N GLY A 155 -12.56 -0.79 -1.79
CA GLY A 155 -13.66 0.12 -1.52
C GLY A 155 -14.97 -0.35 -2.15
N GLY A 156 -16.05 -0.20 -1.40
CA GLY A 156 -17.39 -0.52 -1.88
C GLY A 156 -18.47 0.35 -1.24
N LEU A 157 -19.69 0.13 -1.67
CA LEU A 157 -20.89 0.68 -1.04
C LEU A 157 -21.58 -0.41 -0.24
N LEU A 158 -21.61 -0.27 1.07
CA LEU A 158 -22.41 -1.14 1.93
C LEU A 158 -23.89 -0.94 1.63
N GLU A 159 -24.58 -2.03 1.33
CA GLU A 159 -26.01 -2.00 1.00
C GLU A 159 -26.86 -1.65 2.22
N GLY A 160 -27.97 -0.96 1.99
CA GLY A 160 -28.92 -0.52 3.01
C GLY A 160 -29.85 0.56 2.44
N ASP A 161 -30.72 1.09 3.26
CA ASP A 161 -31.66 2.17 2.86
C ASP A 161 -30.90 3.42 2.36
N GLN A 162 -29.70 3.67 2.92
CA GLN A 162 -28.78 4.69 2.48
C GLN A 162 -27.38 4.04 2.31
N PRO A 163 -27.00 3.65 1.08
CA PRO A 163 -25.70 3.04 0.84
C PRO A 163 -24.56 3.96 1.28
N SER A 164 -23.63 3.42 2.05
CA SER A 164 -22.49 4.17 2.60
C SER A 164 -21.16 3.63 2.08
N PRO A 165 -20.19 4.50 1.77
CA PRO A 165 -18.85 4.06 1.40
C PRO A 165 -18.20 3.32 2.56
N VAL A 166 -17.56 2.19 2.26
CA VAL A 166 -16.80 1.40 3.21
C VAL A 166 -15.50 0.93 2.55
N ILE A 167 -14.46 0.77 3.35
CA ILE A 167 -13.18 0.21 2.94
C ILE A 167 -12.93 -1.02 3.81
N CYS A 168 -12.66 -2.14 3.16
CA CYS A 168 -12.29 -3.39 3.81
C CYS A 168 -10.83 -3.69 3.52
N ALA A 169 -10.08 -4.13 4.52
CA ALA A 169 -8.72 -4.63 4.38
C ALA A 169 -8.76 -6.16 4.39
N LEU A 170 -8.09 -6.78 3.43
CA LEU A 170 -8.05 -8.22 3.23
C LEU A 170 -6.59 -8.68 3.21
N PRO A 171 -6.25 -9.86 3.75
CA PRO A 171 -4.99 -10.52 3.49
C PRO A 171 -4.79 -10.74 1.97
N ALA A 172 -3.58 -10.59 1.47
CA ALA A 172 -3.32 -10.74 0.04
C ALA A 172 -3.62 -12.17 -0.47
N GLU A 173 -3.60 -13.16 0.41
CA GLU A 173 -3.92 -14.56 0.10
C GLU A 173 -5.40 -14.78 -0.28
N ASP A 174 -6.30 -13.90 0.16
CA ASP A 174 -7.73 -13.94 -0.13
C ASP A 174 -8.09 -13.19 -1.43
N VAL A 175 -7.08 -12.61 -2.10
CA VAL A 175 -7.31 -11.74 -3.26
C VAL A 175 -6.49 -12.22 -4.45
N ILE A 176 -7.14 -12.40 -5.59
CA ILE A 176 -6.48 -12.73 -6.85
C ILE A 176 -6.01 -11.44 -7.52
N ILE A 177 -4.72 -11.32 -7.79
CA ILE A 177 -4.15 -10.24 -8.59
C ILE A 177 -4.22 -10.62 -10.07
N ASP A 178 -5.00 -9.87 -10.86
CA ASP A 178 -5.07 -10.10 -12.31
C ASP A 178 -3.89 -9.43 -13.02
N HIS A 179 -2.79 -10.17 -13.16
CA HIS A 179 -1.57 -9.68 -13.80
C HIS A 179 -1.74 -9.23 -15.26
N LYS A 180 -2.84 -9.57 -15.92
CA LYS A 180 -3.13 -9.20 -17.32
C LYS A 180 -3.90 -7.90 -17.43
N SER A 181 -4.43 -7.37 -16.33
CA SER A 181 -5.26 -6.17 -16.31
C SER A 181 -4.49 -4.86 -16.50
N TRP A 182 -3.16 -4.88 -16.27
CA TRP A 182 -2.32 -3.69 -16.32
C TRP A 182 -1.53 -3.61 -17.63
N ASN A 183 -2.07 -2.86 -18.59
CA ASN A 183 -1.44 -2.65 -19.90
C ASN A 183 -1.57 -1.18 -20.30
N VAL A 184 -0.62 -0.36 -19.93
CA VAL A 184 -0.62 1.10 -20.07
C VAL A 184 0.64 1.60 -20.76
N VAL A 185 0.61 2.84 -21.24
CA VAL A 185 1.74 3.47 -21.93
C VAL A 185 2.77 4.05 -20.94
N GLY A 186 2.32 4.61 -19.82
CA GLY A 186 3.20 5.23 -18.82
C GLY A 186 2.99 4.68 -17.43
N LEU A 187 4.01 4.81 -16.55
CA LEU A 187 4.01 4.28 -15.19
C LEU A 187 3.74 2.76 -15.12
N ARG A 188 4.18 2.01 -16.12
CA ARG A 188 3.97 0.56 -16.21
C ARG A 188 4.46 -0.16 -14.97
N GLY A 189 5.63 0.23 -14.47
CA GLY A 189 6.24 -0.34 -13.26
C GLY A 189 5.46 -0.15 -11.97
N THR A 190 4.37 0.62 -11.93
CA THR A 190 3.54 0.72 -10.71
C THR A 190 2.72 -0.54 -10.45
N GLY A 191 2.56 -1.42 -11.45
CA GLY A 191 1.78 -2.64 -11.31
C GLY A 191 0.37 -2.38 -10.77
N SER A 192 -0.32 -1.35 -11.31
CA SER A 192 -1.64 -0.95 -10.80
C SER A 192 -2.74 -1.89 -11.31
N LYS A 193 -2.61 -3.15 -10.96
CA LYS A 193 -3.41 -4.27 -11.44
C LYS A 193 -4.81 -4.30 -10.80
N ASP A 194 -5.69 -5.08 -11.41
CA ASP A 194 -6.99 -5.35 -10.81
C ASP A 194 -6.85 -6.40 -9.70
N LEU A 195 -7.54 -6.13 -8.60
CA LEU A 195 -7.73 -7.03 -7.49
C LEU A 195 -9.08 -7.72 -7.66
N VAL A 196 -9.13 -9.03 -7.50
CA VAL A 196 -10.37 -9.82 -7.69
C VAL A 196 -10.60 -10.65 -6.43
N VAL A 197 -11.74 -10.40 -5.79
CA VAL A 197 -12.27 -11.24 -4.72
C VAL A 197 -13.35 -12.10 -5.39
N ALA A 198 -13.00 -13.35 -5.72
CA ALA A 198 -13.82 -14.23 -6.54
C ALA A 198 -14.92 -14.94 -5.74
N GLU A 199 -14.60 -15.31 -4.51
CA GLU A 199 -15.54 -15.87 -3.53
C GLU A 199 -15.86 -14.81 -2.49
N GLU A 200 -17.02 -14.94 -1.86
CA GLU A 200 -17.44 -14.02 -0.80
C GLU A 200 -16.57 -14.23 0.45
N VAL A 201 -15.88 -13.18 0.89
CA VAL A 201 -15.01 -13.13 2.07
C VAL A 201 -15.47 -12.05 3.04
#